data_a0a49cb1a3894ec0f6e0f00023cb6d3b
#
_entry.id   a0a49cb1a3894ec0f6e0f00023cb6d3b
#
_cell.length_a   1.000
_cell.length_b   1.000
_cell.length_c   1.000
_cell.angle_alpha   90.00
_cell.angle_beta   90.00
_cell.angle_gamma   90.00
#
_symmetry.space_group_name_H-M   'P 1'
#
loop_
_entity.id
_entity.type
_entity.pdbx_description
1 polymer ?
#
loop_
_entity_poly.entity_id
_entity_poly.type
_entity_poly.pdbx_seq_one_letter_code
_entity_poly.pdbx_strand_id
1 'polypeptide(L)'
;SGLEEQIARQLKLKNIKFEYETTTLKYTKPEKVHRYTPDFILMKKNGEPMYIEGKGRFLTIDKQKSLLVKNQYPNLDLRFVFSNSKTRISKKSKTTYAMWCDKHGFKYADCYIPKEWINELN
;
A
#
# COMPACT_ATOMS: atom_id res chain seq x y z
N SER A 1 -27.29 -9.62 17.67
CA SER A 1 -27.73 -10.89 17.15
C SER A 1 -28.76 -11.56 18.08
N GLY A 2 -29.57 -12.47 17.54
CA GLY A 2 -30.53 -13.22 18.34
C GLY A 2 -29.90 -14.03 19.45
N LEU A 3 -28.71 -14.59 19.21
CA LEU A 3 -27.98 -15.36 20.23
C LEU A 3 -27.51 -14.47 21.39
N GLU A 4 -26.97 -13.28 21.09
CA GLU A 4 -26.53 -12.34 22.11
C GLU A 4 -27.69 -11.89 23.00
N GLU A 5 -28.86 -11.65 22.42
CA GLU A 5 -30.06 -11.30 23.15
C GLU A 5 -30.51 -12.45 24.05
N GLN A 6 -30.45 -13.68 23.59
CA GLN A 6 -30.80 -14.89 24.38
C GLN A 6 -29.87 -15.02 25.59
N ILE A 7 -28.58 -14.84 25.41
CA ILE A 7 -27.58 -14.91 26.49
C ILE A 7 -27.84 -13.82 27.52
N ALA A 8 -28.04 -12.58 27.07
CA ALA A 8 -28.33 -11.46 27.97
C ALA A 8 -29.61 -11.72 28.80
N ARG A 9 -30.66 -12.24 28.16
CA ARG A 9 -31.91 -12.61 28.82
C ARG A 9 -31.68 -13.70 29.85
N GLN A 10 -30.93 -14.74 29.51
CA GLN A 10 -30.58 -15.83 30.45
C GLN A 10 -29.85 -15.30 31.68
N LEU A 11 -28.87 -14.43 31.50
CA LEU A 11 -28.12 -13.84 32.59
C LEU A 11 -28.99 -12.99 33.51
N LYS A 12 -29.87 -12.20 32.93
CA LYS A 12 -30.83 -11.36 33.67
C LYS A 12 -31.79 -12.21 34.48
N LEU A 13 -32.31 -13.27 33.90
CA LEU A 13 -33.25 -14.18 34.59
C LEU A 13 -32.58 -14.91 35.76
N LYS A 14 -31.29 -15.17 35.69
CA LYS A 14 -30.55 -15.82 36.77
C LYS A 14 -29.93 -14.81 37.73
N ASN A 15 -30.23 -13.52 37.60
CA ASN A 15 -29.67 -12.43 38.40
C ASN A 15 -28.13 -12.38 38.41
N ILE A 16 -27.53 -12.72 37.29
CA ILE A 16 -26.08 -12.66 37.11
C ILE A 16 -25.74 -11.29 36.55
N LYS A 17 -24.85 -10.56 37.23
CA LYS A 17 -24.33 -9.29 36.72
C LYS A 17 -23.40 -9.55 35.54
N PHE A 18 -23.51 -8.75 34.52
CA PHE A 18 -22.62 -8.84 33.35
C PHE A 18 -22.42 -7.47 32.73
N GLU A 19 -21.30 -7.33 31.99
CA GLU A 19 -21.02 -6.19 31.13
C GLU A 19 -21.13 -6.66 29.68
N TYR A 20 -21.56 -5.75 28.81
CA TYR A 20 -21.74 -6.07 27.40
C TYR A 20 -20.95 -5.07 26.56
N GLU A 21 -19.92 -5.59 25.85
CA GLU A 21 -19.07 -4.81 24.93
C GLU A 21 -18.42 -3.57 25.58
N THR A 22 -18.14 -3.62 26.90
CA THR A 22 -17.52 -2.50 27.60
C THR A 22 -15.99 -2.53 27.61
N THR A 23 -15.41 -3.69 27.30
CA THR A 23 -13.97 -3.89 27.35
C THR A 23 -13.41 -4.21 25.98
N THR A 24 -12.36 -3.50 25.59
CA THR A 24 -11.61 -3.78 24.35
C THR A 24 -10.19 -4.20 24.72
N LEU A 25 -9.78 -5.37 24.25
CA LEU A 25 -8.43 -5.88 24.42
C LEU A 25 -7.61 -5.63 23.16
N LYS A 26 -6.41 -5.07 23.35
CA LYS A 26 -5.45 -4.91 22.25
C LYS A 26 -4.63 -6.18 22.13
N TYR A 27 -4.36 -6.58 20.89
CA TYR A 27 -3.44 -7.67 20.62
C TYR A 27 -2.60 -7.35 19.38
N THR A 28 -1.38 -7.91 19.33
CA THR A 28 -0.46 -7.68 18.21
C THR A 28 -0.42 -8.94 17.36
N LYS A 29 -0.67 -8.78 16.06
CA LYS A 29 -0.46 -9.86 15.10
C LYS A 29 1.06 -10.02 14.91
N PRO A 30 1.57 -11.24 14.86
CA PRO A 30 2.97 -11.47 14.56
C PRO A 30 3.35 -10.81 13.23
N GLU A 31 4.50 -10.12 13.22
CA GLU A 31 5.02 -9.56 11.98
C GLU A 31 5.35 -10.68 11.00
N LYS A 32 5.03 -10.45 9.73
CA LYS A 32 5.36 -11.37 8.64
C LYS A 32 6.33 -10.69 7.69
N VAL A 33 7.33 -11.44 7.29
CA VAL A 33 8.20 -11.01 6.19
C VAL A 33 7.46 -11.23 4.89
N HIS A 34 7.32 -10.16 4.10
CA HIS A 34 6.72 -10.19 2.78
C HIS A 34 7.82 -10.03 1.73
N ARG A 35 7.60 -10.62 0.57
CA ARG A 35 8.51 -10.47 -0.57
C ARG A 35 7.97 -9.42 -1.52
N TYR A 36 8.88 -8.63 -2.09
CA TYR A 36 8.57 -7.69 -3.14
C TYR A 36 9.39 -8.03 -4.39
N THR A 37 8.70 -8.25 -5.49
CA THR A 37 9.32 -8.53 -6.78
C THR A 37 8.91 -7.44 -7.77
N PRO A 38 9.80 -6.52 -8.13
CA PRO A 38 9.50 -5.51 -9.14
C PRO A 38 9.33 -6.18 -10.52
N ASP A 39 8.52 -5.54 -11.39
CA ASP A 39 8.25 -6.08 -12.72
C ASP A 39 9.52 -6.14 -13.57
N PHE A 40 10.33 -5.08 -13.53
CA PHE A 40 11.57 -5.01 -14.30
C PHE A 40 12.71 -4.48 -13.45
N ILE A 41 13.89 -5.04 -13.67
CA ILE A 41 15.14 -4.57 -13.06
C ILE A 41 16.07 -4.17 -14.21
N LEU A 42 16.40 -2.88 -14.27
CA LEU A 42 17.25 -2.33 -15.31
C LEU A 42 18.56 -1.82 -14.68
N MET A 43 19.67 -2.02 -15.37
CA MET A 43 20.97 -1.60 -14.84
C MET A 43 21.34 -0.22 -15.36
N LYS A 44 21.58 0.71 -14.43
CA LYS A 44 22.05 2.06 -14.76
C LYS A 44 23.53 2.06 -15.05
N LYS A 45 23.99 3.10 -15.76
CA LYS A 45 25.40 3.31 -16.08
C LYS A 45 26.30 3.39 -14.85
N ASN A 46 25.74 3.87 -13.73
CA ASN A 46 26.49 3.96 -12.45
C ASN A 46 26.59 2.63 -11.70
N GLY A 47 26.08 1.53 -12.28
CA GLY A 47 26.11 0.20 -11.66
C GLY A 47 24.96 -0.09 -10.70
N GLU A 48 24.10 0.90 -10.42
CA GLU A 48 22.95 0.72 -9.53
C GLU A 48 21.72 0.26 -10.31
N PRO A 49 20.87 -0.60 -9.73
CA PRO A 49 19.66 -1.04 -10.40
C PRO A 49 18.58 0.05 -10.37
N MET A 50 17.77 0.07 -11.44
CA MET A 50 16.53 0.83 -11.54
C MET A 50 15.40 -0.19 -11.55
N TYR A 51 14.49 -0.11 -10.57
CA TYR A 51 13.34 -0.99 -10.47
C TYR A 51 12.11 -0.31 -11.08
N ILE A 52 11.43 -1.00 -11.98
CA ILE A 52 10.26 -0.47 -12.68
C ILE A 52 9.02 -1.30 -12.32
N GLU A 53 7.99 -0.61 -11.85
CA GLU A 53 6.66 -1.17 -11.64
C GLU A 53 5.68 -0.59 -12.65
N GLY A 54 5.07 -1.45 -13.46
CA GLY A 54 3.96 -1.06 -14.34
C GLY A 54 2.64 -1.20 -13.60
N LYS A 55 1.81 -0.15 -13.60
CA LYS A 55 0.50 -0.16 -12.91
C LYS A 55 -0.59 0.44 -13.80
N GLY A 56 -1.57 -0.38 -14.15
CA GLY A 56 -2.82 0.12 -14.73
C GLY A 56 -3.69 0.75 -13.64
N ARG A 57 -3.83 0.05 -12.50
CA ARG A 57 -4.54 0.54 -11.31
C ARG A 57 -3.59 0.56 -10.14
N PHE A 58 -3.53 1.68 -9.44
CA PHE A 58 -2.68 1.87 -8.28
C PHE A 58 -3.53 1.82 -7.01
N LEU A 59 -3.64 0.62 -6.45
CA LEU A 59 -4.52 0.34 -5.32
C LEU A 59 -3.90 0.76 -3.99
N THR A 60 -4.74 0.84 -2.95
CA THR A 60 -4.29 1.16 -1.60
C THR A 60 -3.19 0.20 -1.13
N ILE A 61 -3.35 -1.10 -1.40
CA ILE A 61 -2.35 -2.09 -1.03
C ILE A 61 -1.01 -1.87 -1.75
N ASP A 62 -1.04 -1.44 -3.02
CA ASP A 62 0.17 -1.11 -3.78
C ASP A 62 0.89 0.09 -3.18
N LYS A 63 0.14 1.13 -2.80
CA LYS A 63 0.68 2.34 -2.18
C LYS A 63 1.32 2.04 -0.83
N GLN A 64 0.65 1.27 0.01
CA GLN A 64 1.17 0.87 1.33
C GLN A 64 2.46 0.06 1.19
N LYS A 65 2.47 -0.92 0.28
CA LYS A 65 3.64 -1.75 0.01
C LYS A 65 4.82 -0.92 -0.47
N SER A 66 4.58 -0.01 -1.41
CA SER A 66 5.63 0.87 -1.95
C SER A 66 6.25 1.76 -0.88
N LEU A 67 5.44 2.30 0.03
CA LEU A 67 5.93 3.12 1.14
C LEU A 67 6.76 2.30 2.11
N LEU A 68 6.35 1.08 2.43
CA LEU A 68 7.10 0.18 3.31
C LEU A 68 8.45 -0.20 2.69
N VAL A 69 8.45 -0.54 1.40
CA VAL A 69 9.69 -0.87 0.67
C VAL A 69 10.63 0.33 0.67
N LYS A 70 10.14 1.52 0.36
CA LYS A 70 10.93 2.74 0.36
C LYS A 70 11.50 3.06 1.74
N ASN A 71 10.70 2.88 2.79
CA ASN A 71 11.13 3.13 4.16
C ASN A 71 12.25 2.17 4.59
N GLN A 72 12.14 0.90 4.21
CA GLN A 72 13.12 -0.12 4.57
C GLN A 72 14.35 -0.13 3.67
N TYR A 73 14.23 0.35 2.44
CA TYR A 73 15.29 0.46 1.45
C TYR A 73 15.36 1.88 0.89
N PRO A 74 15.83 2.86 1.68
CA PRO A 74 15.72 4.29 1.29
C PRO A 74 16.51 4.65 0.05
N ASN A 75 17.53 3.87 -0.31
CA ASN A 75 18.36 4.10 -1.50
C ASN A 75 17.85 3.35 -2.75
N LEU A 76 16.74 2.64 -2.62
CA LEU A 76 16.16 1.89 -3.72
C LEU A 76 15.61 2.85 -4.78
N ASP A 77 16.00 2.65 -6.04
CA ASP A 77 15.48 3.42 -7.17
C ASP A 77 14.28 2.70 -7.76
N LEU A 78 13.13 2.91 -7.15
CA LEU A 78 11.84 2.34 -7.58
C LEU A 78 11.04 3.41 -8.31
N ARG A 79 10.66 3.14 -9.55
CA ARG A 79 9.89 4.05 -10.41
C ARG A 79 8.66 3.37 -10.95
N PHE A 80 7.61 4.14 -11.19
CA PHE A 80 6.34 3.64 -11.70
C PHE A 80 6.13 4.05 -13.16
N VAL A 81 5.54 3.14 -13.94
CA VAL A 81 4.99 3.45 -15.25
C VAL A 81 3.49 3.15 -15.17
N PHE A 82 2.67 4.18 -15.24
CA PHE A 82 1.22 4.07 -15.17
C PHE A 82 0.61 4.05 -16.58
N SER A 83 -0.57 3.45 -16.70
CA SER A 83 -1.39 3.65 -17.91
C SER A 83 -1.83 5.10 -18.02
N ASN A 84 -2.21 5.72 -16.89
CA ASN A 84 -2.59 7.13 -16.81
C ASN A 84 -2.37 7.67 -15.40
N SER A 85 -1.30 8.44 -15.23
CA SER A 85 -0.93 9.03 -13.94
C SER A 85 -1.89 10.11 -13.46
N LYS A 86 -2.77 10.62 -14.33
CA LYS A 86 -3.80 11.60 -13.97
C LYS A 86 -5.02 10.97 -13.31
N THR A 87 -5.07 9.65 -13.23
CA THR A 87 -6.15 8.93 -12.54
C THR A 87 -6.12 9.27 -11.06
N ARG A 88 -7.29 9.58 -10.49
CA ARG A 88 -7.42 9.84 -9.05
C ARG A 88 -7.27 8.54 -8.24
N ILE A 89 -6.70 8.65 -7.06
CA ILE A 89 -6.48 7.50 -6.18
C ILE A 89 -7.80 6.90 -5.67
N SER A 90 -8.88 7.68 -5.65
CA SER A 90 -10.24 7.23 -5.31
C SER A 90 -11.27 8.20 -5.87
N LYS A 91 -12.54 7.79 -5.88
CA LYS A 91 -13.64 8.65 -6.35
C LYS A 91 -13.80 9.91 -5.50
N LYS A 92 -13.45 9.84 -4.21
CA LYS A 92 -13.63 10.95 -3.26
C LYS A 92 -12.41 11.85 -3.16
N SER A 93 -11.29 11.44 -3.71
CA SER A 93 -10.04 12.19 -3.61
C SER A 93 -9.75 12.96 -4.90
N LYS A 94 -9.19 14.16 -4.76
CA LYS A 94 -8.66 14.93 -5.89
C LYS A 94 -7.20 14.55 -6.19
N THR A 95 -6.57 13.76 -5.33
CA THR A 95 -5.20 13.32 -5.50
C THR A 95 -5.09 12.32 -6.64
N THR A 96 -4.23 12.60 -7.60
CA THR A 96 -3.92 11.69 -8.71
C THR A 96 -2.75 10.78 -8.34
N TYR A 97 -2.52 9.75 -9.15
CA TYR A 97 -1.34 8.89 -9.01
C TYR A 97 -0.04 9.71 -9.09
N ALA A 98 0.02 10.64 -10.04
CA ALA A 98 1.15 11.57 -10.19
C ALA A 98 1.39 12.38 -8.92
N MET A 99 0.34 12.99 -8.37
CA MET A 99 0.43 13.79 -7.15
C MET A 99 0.88 12.95 -5.96
N TRP A 100 0.39 11.71 -5.86
CA TRP A 100 0.80 10.80 -4.81
C TRP A 100 2.31 10.47 -4.93
N CYS A 101 2.78 10.18 -6.12
CA CYS A 101 4.20 9.92 -6.39
C CYS A 101 5.07 11.12 -6.04
N ASP A 102 4.67 12.31 -6.46
CA ASP A 102 5.39 13.55 -6.16
C ASP A 102 5.49 13.77 -4.64
N LYS A 103 4.39 13.55 -3.93
CA LYS A 103 4.35 13.69 -2.46
C LYS A 103 5.31 12.73 -1.76
N HIS A 104 5.40 11.50 -2.24
CA HIS A 104 6.19 10.45 -1.60
C HIS A 104 7.57 10.24 -2.22
N GLY A 105 7.95 11.05 -3.19
CA GLY A 105 9.28 11.02 -3.78
C GLY A 105 9.55 9.87 -4.74
N PHE A 106 8.52 9.37 -5.44
CA PHE A 106 8.67 8.38 -6.48
C PHE A 106 8.66 9.04 -7.86
N LYS A 107 9.58 8.63 -8.72
CA LYS A 107 9.53 9.00 -10.14
C LYS A 107 8.49 8.16 -10.84
N TYR A 108 7.82 8.75 -11.83
CA TYR A 108 6.79 8.06 -12.60
C TYR A 108 6.76 8.54 -14.05
N ALA A 109 6.15 7.76 -14.90
CA ALA A 109 5.92 8.06 -16.30
C ALA A 109 4.61 7.43 -16.75
N ASP A 110 4.13 7.80 -17.92
CA ASP A 110 2.91 7.24 -18.51
C ASP A 110 3.26 6.38 -19.71
N CYS A 111 2.69 5.19 -19.74
CA CYS A 111 2.68 4.22 -20.85
C CYS A 111 4.05 3.62 -21.20
N TYR A 112 5.10 4.40 -21.23
CA TYR A 112 6.42 3.98 -21.69
C TYR A 112 7.51 4.45 -20.75
N ILE A 113 8.66 3.76 -20.79
CA ILE A 113 9.87 4.24 -20.13
C ILE A 113 10.33 5.48 -20.91
N PRO A 114 10.40 6.66 -20.29
CA PRO A 114 10.77 7.87 -21.00
C PRO A 114 12.24 7.85 -21.43
N LYS A 115 12.54 8.62 -22.47
CA LYS A 115 13.88 8.71 -23.03
C LYS A 115 14.92 9.12 -21.98
N GLU A 116 14.55 9.98 -21.05
CA GLU A 116 15.44 10.45 -19.98
C GLU A 116 15.88 9.28 -19.09
N TRP A 117 14.99 8.33 -18.82
CA TRP A 117 15.32 7.14 -18.04
C TRP A 117 16.17 6.16 -18.85
N ILE A 118 15.88 6.02 -20.14
CA ILE A 118 16.67 5.18 -21.05
C ILE A 118 18.11 5.67 -21.08
N ASN A 119 18.31 6.99 -21.06
CA ASN A 119 19.66 7.59 -21.08
C ASN A 119 20.47 7.29 -19.82
N GLU A 120 19.82 6.91 -18.72
CA GLU A 120 20.50 6.49 -17.48
C GLU A 120 21.01 5.05 -17.55
N LEU A 121 20.54 4.26 -18.53
CA LEU A 121 20.80 2.82 -18.61
C LEU A 121 22.11 2.51 -19.31
N ASN A 122 22.66 1.38 -18.92
CA ASN A 122 23.90 0.85 -19.50
C ASN A 122 23.62 0.18 -20.86
#